data_305ef0ac4b2b0108fc84d9b938cdfff5
#
_entry.id   305ef0ac4b2b0108fc84d9b938cdfff5
#
_cell.length_a   1.000
_cell.length_b   1.000
_cell.length_c   1.000
_cell.angle_alpha   90.00
_cell.angle_beta   90.00
_cell.angle_gamma   90.00
#
_symmetry.space_group_name_H-M   'P 1'
#
loop_
_entity.id
_entity.type
_entity.pdbx_description
1 polymer ?
#
loop_
_entity_poly.entity_id
_entity_poly.type
_entity_poly.pdbx_seq_one_letter_code
_entity_poly.pdbx_strand_id
1 'polypeptide(L)'
;MDIKIQESLPVEVAELAKSGALMVDVREQLEWDAGHIAGSVHLPMSELPNRLNELPDADSTVFICRVGVRSLAAAEAFAAEGRSGCINLAGGLQGWVEASLPFDGTVV
;
A
#
# COMPACT_ATOMS: atom_id res chain seq x y z
N MET A 1 3.89 23.38 1.89
CA MET A 1 3.04 22.74 0.86
C MET A 1 2.35 21.55 1.47
N ASP A 2 1.03 21.50 1.35
CA ASP A 2 0.27 20.36 1.89
C ASP A 2 0.36 19.19 0.96
N ILE A 3 0.81 18.05 1.50
CA ILE A 3 0.82 16.79 0.77
C ILE A 3 -0.49 16.08 1.08
N LYS A 4 -1.28 15.88 0.05
CA LYS A 4 -2.56 15.19 0.19
C LYS A 4 -2.46 13.79 -0.39
N ILE A 5 -2.81 12.82 0.42
CA ILE A 5 -2.87 11.42 0.00
C ILE A 5 -4.34 11.04 -0.12
N GLN A 6 -4.70 10.42 -1.22
CA GLN A 6 -6.05 9.91 -1.41
C GLN A 6 -6.24 8.67 -0.52
N GLU A 7 -7.30 8.70 0.28
CA GLU A 7 -7.71 7.52 1.05
C GLU A 7 -8.75 6.77 0.23
N SER A 8 -8.48 5.52 -0.06
CA SER A 8 -9.40 4.70 -0.87
C SER A 8 -9.81 3.45 -0.11
N LEU A 9 -11.09 3.12 -0.20
CA LEU A 9 -11.65 1.94 0.46
C LEU A 9 -11.17 0.66 -0.24
N PRO A 10 -11.18 -0.49 0.45
CA PRO A 10 -10.71 -1.76 -0.13
C PRO A 10 -11.32 -2.10 -1.48
N VAL A 11 -12.63 -1.90 -1.66
CA VAL A 11 -13.30 -2.20 -2.93
C VAL A 11 -12.77 -1.31 -4.05
N GLU A 12 -12.52 -0.03 -3.76
CA GLU A 12 -11.95 0.91 -4.72
C GLU A 12 -10.53 0.52 -5.10
N VAL A 13 -9.72 0.12 -4.11
CA VAL A 13 -8.35 -0.31 -4.35
C VAL A 13 -8.32 -1.60 -5.19
N ALA A 14 -9.24 -2.52 -4.95
CA ALA A 14 -9.34 -3.75 -5.75
C ALA A 14 -9.59 -3.41 -7.23
N GLU A 15 -10.44 -2.43 -7.53
CA GLU A 15 -10.67 -1.98 -8.89
C GLU A 15 -9.46 -1.29 -9.49
N LEU A 16 -8.77 -0.45 -8.72
CA LEU A 16 -7.54 0.19 -9.17
C LEU A 16 -6.46 -0.83 -9.51
N ALA A 17 -6.33 -1.89 -8.70
CA ALA A 17 -5.36 -2.95 -8.95
C ALA A 17 -5.63 -3.65 -10.28
N LYS A 18 -6.90 -3.88 -10.61
CA LYS A 18 -7.29 -4.47 -11.91
C LYS A 18 -6.90 -3.57 -13.08
N SER A 19 -6.86 -2.27 -12.84
CA SER A 19 -6.51 -1.28 -13.87
C SER A 19 -5.00 -1.00 -13.91
N GLY A 20 -4.19 -1.73 -13.17
CA GLY A 20 -2.74 -1.64 -13.24
C GLY A 20 -2.08 -0.79 -12.15
N ALA A 21 -2.80 -0.39 -11.11
CA ALA A 21 -2.19 0.34 -10.00
C ALA A 21 -1.09 -0.51 -9.34
N LEU A 22 0.01 0.15 -8.98
CA LEU A 22 1.08 -0.49 -8.22
C LEU A 22 0.64 -0.60 -6.77
N MET A 23 0.74 -1.78 -6.18
CA MET A 23 0.37 -2.01 -4.78
C MET A 23 1.62 -2.31 -3.97
N VAL A 24 1.88 -1.51 -2.94
CA VAL A 24 3.09 -1.60 -2.13
C VAL A 24 2.74 -1.88 -0.67
N ASP A 25 3.09 -3.06 -0.20
CA ASP A 25 2.90 -3.47 1.19
C ASP A 25 4.12 -3.05 2.00
N VAL A 26 3.91 -2.18 2.99
CA VAL A 26 5.01 -1.60 3.78
C VAL A 26 5.17 -2.25 5.15
N ARG A 27 4.48 -3.40 5.38
CA ARG A 27 4.61 -4.12 6.63
C ARG A 27 5.96 -4.81 6.73
N GLU A 28 6.32 -5.26 7.93
CA GLU A 28 7.57 -5.95 8.13
C GLU A 28 7.51 -7.38 7.59
N GLN A 29 8.69 -8.01 7.46
CA GLN A 29 8.83 -9.31 6.79
C GLN A 29 7.94 -10.39 7.39
N LEU A 30 7.83 -10.45 8.72
CA LEU A 30 7.01 -11.48 9.37
C LEU A 30 5.53 -11.33 9.03
N GLU A 31 5.05 -10.10 8.90
CA GLU A 31 3.66 -9.85 8.52
C GLU A 31 3.41 -10.26 7.07
N TRP A 32 4.34 -9.91 6.18
CA TRP A 32 4.29 -10.27 4.77
C TRP A 32 4.31 -11.79 4.59
N ASP A 33 5.19 -12.47 5.32
CA ASP A 33 5.31 -13.93 5.23
C ASP A 33 4.05 -14.65 5.67
N ALA A 34 3.32 -14.09 6.65
CA ALA A 34 2.06 -14.68 7.14
C ALA A 34 0.93 -14.56 6.11
N GLY A 35 0.97 -13.57 5.26
CA GLY A 35 -0.02 -13.38 4.20
C GLY A 35 0.06 -12.01 3.57
N HIS A 36 -0.31 -11.91 2.29
CA HIS A 36 -0.31 -10.65 1.56
C HIS A 36 -1.23 -10.75 0.33
N ILE A 37 -1.49 -9.59 -0.29
CA ILE A 37 -2.30 -9.56 -1.51
C ILE A 37 -1.44 -10.02 -2.68
N ALA A 38 -1.95 -10.97 -3.47
CA ALA A 38 -1.26 -11.43 -4.68
C ALA A 38 -1.00 -10.24 -5.62
N GLY A 39 0.21 -10.16 -6.15
CA GLY A 39 0.61 -9.08 -7.06
C GLY A 39 1.11 -7.82 -6.38
N SER A 40 1.04 -7.74 -5.05
CA SER A 40 1.63 -6.60 -4.34
C SER A 40 3.14 -6.75 -4.23
N VAL A 41 3.83 -5.62 -4.10
CA VAL A 41 5.27 -5.54 -3.93
C VAL A 41 5.55 -5.28 -2.46
N HIS A 42 6.56 -5.94 -1.90
CA HIS A 42 6.93 -5.75 -0.50
C HIS A 42 8.07 -4.75 -0.37
N LEU A 43 7.84 -3.68 0.40
CA LEU A 43 8.86 -2.69 0.73
C LEU A 43 8.66 -2.24 2.18
N PRO A 44 9.28 -2.91 3.15
CA PRO A 44 9.01 -2.66 4.56
C PRO A 44 9.43 -1.24 5.00
N MET A 45 8.66 -0.68 5.93
CA MET A 45 8.91 0.66 6.48
C MET A 45 10.35 0.83 6.98
N SER A 46 10.94 -0.22 7.56
CA SER A 46 12.31 -0.18 8.08
C SER A 46 13.34 0.09 6.98
N GLU A 47 13.02 -0.19 5.72
CA GLU A 47 13.93 -0.01 4.59
C GLU A 47 13.48 1.13 3.66
N LEU A 48 12.37 1.76 3.96
CA LEU A 48 11.67 2.62 3.01
C LEU A 48 12.46 3.86 2.60
N PRO A 49 13.08 4.62 3.54
CA PRO A 49 13.76 5.87 3.13
C PRO A 49 14.86 5.64 2.10
N ASN A 50 15.53 4.48 2.15
CA ASN A 50 16.66 4.17 1.28
C ASN A 50 16.25 3.49 -0.01
N ARG A 51 14.99 3.06 -0.13
CA ARG A 51 14.54 2.21 -1.23
C ARG A 51 13.34 2.76 -2.02
N LEU A 52 12.86 3.95 -1.70
CA LEU A 52 11.71 4.53 -2.40
C LEU A 52 11.94 4.63 -3.91
N ASN A 53 13.18 4.92 -4.31
CA ASN A 53 13.52 5.05 -5.73
C ASN A 53 13.53 3.73 -6.49
N GLU A 54 13.40 2.60 -5.79
CA GLU A 54 13.29 1.29 -6.44
C GLU A 54 11.87 1.04 -6.98
N LEU A 55 10.88 1.81 -6.51
CA LEU A 55 9.51 1.65 -6.98
C LEU A 55 9.37 2.22 -8.38
N PRO A 56 8.77 1.47 -9.32
CA PRO A 56 8.59 1.96 -10.68
C PRO A 56 7.56 3.09 -10.73
N ASP A 57 7.60 3.86 -11.80
CA ASP A 57 6.56 4.85 -12.05
C ASP A 57 5.25 4.14 -12.40
N ALA A 58 4.17 4.65 -11.87
CA ALA A 58 2.83 4.15 -12.13
C ALA A 58 1.84 5.32 -12.04
N ASP A 59 0.72 5.23 -12.73
CA ASP A 59 -0.31 6.28 -12.67
C ASP A 59 -0.90 6.37 -11.26
N SER A 60 -1.00 5.23 -10.57
CA SER A 60 -1.46 5.16 -9.18
C SER A 60 -0.60 4.18 -8.41
N THR A 61 -0.20 4.56 -7.21
CA THR A 61 0.55 3.71 -6.28
C THR A 61 -0.20 3.64 -4.96
N VAL A 62 -0.63 2.45 -4.58
CA VAL A 62 -1.39 2.23 -3.35
C VAL A 62 -0.46 1.67 -2.28
N PHE A 63 -0.40 2.34 -1.15
CA PHE A 63 0.40 1.89 -0.01
C PHE A 63 -0.49 1.16 0.98
N ILE A 64 0.00 0.04 1.50
CA ILE A 64 -0.77 -0.94 2.24
C ILE A 64 -0.05 -1.28 3.54
N CYS A 65 -0.79 -1.28 4.64
CA CYS A 65 -0.33 -1.87 5.89
C CYS A 65 -1.52 -2.56 6.59
N ARG A 66 -1.37 -2.92 7.85
CA ARG A 66 -2.41 -3.68 8.54
C ARG A 66 -3.70 -2.86 8.73
N VAL A 67 -3.59 -1.61 9.19
CA VAL A 67 -4.76 -0.77 9.52
C VAL A 67 -4.75 0.62 8.86
N GLY A 68 -3.75 0.92 8.04
CA GLY A 68 -3.71 2.15 7.26
C GLY A 68 -2.89 3.30 7.84
N VAL A 69 -2.19 3.10 8.94
CA VAL A 69 -1.40 4.16 9.60
C VAL A 69 0.02 4.24 9.04
N ARG A 70 0.76 3.13 9.07
CA ARG A 70 2.13 3.08 8.52
C ARG A 70 2.13 3.40 7.02
N SER A 71 1.15 2.88 6.30
CA SER A 71 1.05 3.08 4.87
C SER A 71 0.75 4.54 4.51
N LEU A 72 0.02 5.26 5.34
CA LEU A 72 -0.20 6.69 5.12
C LEU A 72 1.14 7.44 5.18
N ALA A 73 1.97 7.16 6.18
CA ALA A 73 3.28 7.78 6.31
C ALA A 73 4.17 7.45 5.11
N ALA A 74 4.12 6.21 4.63
CA ALA A 74 4.87 5.79 3.44
C ALA A 74 4.40 6.55 2.19
N ALA A 75 3.09 6.68 2.01
CA ALA A 75 2.52 7.43 0.88
C ALA A 75 2.95 8.89 0.91
N GLU A 76 2.96 9.50 2.10
CA GLU A 76 3.40 10.88 2.27
C GLU A 76 4.88 11.06 1.92
N ALA A 77 5.73 10.12 2.34
CA ALA A 77 7.16 10.14 2.01
C ALA A 77 7.37 10.03 0.51
N PHE A 78 6.63 9.16 -0.16
CA PHE A 78 6.71 8.96 -1.60
C PHE A 78 6.26 10.21 -2.35
N ALA A 79 5.16 10.84 -1.92
CA ALA A 79 4.67 12.07 -2.51
C ALA A 79 5.65 13.23 -2.31
N ALA A 80 6.34 13.27 -1.16
CA ALA A 80 7.35 14.29 -0.87
C ALA A 80 8.55 14.21 -1.82
N GLU A 81 8.79 13.04 -2.45
CA GLU A 81 9.82 12.87 -3.48
C GLU A 81 9.35 13.35 -4.86
N GLY A 82 8.18 13.97 -4.95
CA GLY A 82 7.64 14.50 -6.19
C GLY A 82 6.78 13.53 -6.98
N ARG A 83 6.43 12.38 -6.40
CA ARG A 83 5.61 11.37 -7.06
C ARG A 83 4.13 11.71 -6.91
N SER A 84 3.35 11.46 -7.97
CA SER A 84 1.91 11.72 -7.97
C SER A 84 1.13 10.40 -7.93
N GLY A 85 -0.20 10.49 -7.74
CA GLY A 85 -1.06 9.30 -7.74
C GLY A 85 -0.90 8.44 -6.49
N CYS A 86 -0.52 9.04 -5.37
CA CYS A 86 -0.27 8.32 -4.13
C CYS A 86 -1.58 8.07 -3.38
N ILE A 87 -1.84 6.82 -3.06
CA ILE A 87 -3.10 6.39 -2.44
C ILE A 87 -2.77 5.56 -1.20
N ASN A 88 -3.57 5.74 -0.15
CA ASN A 88 -3.50 4.89 1.03
C ASN A 88 -4.71 3.95 1.04
N LEU A 89 -4.48 2.68 1.34
CA LEU A 89 -5.57 1.72 1.55
C LEU A 89 -6.21 2.02 2.91
N ALA A 90 -7.34 2.70 2.89
CA ALA A 90 -8.07 3.07 4.10
C ALA A 90 -8.53 1.81 4.84
N GLY A 91 -8.26 1.76 6.13
CA GLY A 91 -8.58 0.58 6.95
C GLY A 91 -7.61 -0.58 6.78
N GLY A 92 -6.67 -0.48 5.86
CA GLY A 92 -5.61 -1.46 5.66
C GLY A 92 -6.10 -2.85 5.29
N LEU A 93 -5.22 -3.83 5.50
CA LEU A 93 -5.53 -5.23 5.19
C LEU A 93 -6.65 -5.79 6.05
N GLN A 94 -6.82 -5.27 7.27
CA GLN A 94 -7.94 -5.68 8.11
C GLN A 94 -9.27 -5.34 7.42
N GLY A 95 -9.41 -4.13 6.90
CA GLY A 95 -10.59 -3.75 6.12
C GLY A 95 -10.72 -4.54 4.82
N TRP A 96 -9.60 -4.86 4.19
CA TRP A 96 -9.57 -5.65 2.96
C TRP A 96 -10.19 -7.04 3.17
N VAL A 97 -9.74 -7.76 4.21
CA VAL A 97 -10.26 -9.11 4.47
C VAL A 97 -11.70 -9.06 5.01
N GLU A 98 -12.07 -8.02 5.75
CA GLU A 98 -13.45 -7.82 6.20
C GLU A 98 -14.40 -7.59 5.01
N ALA A 99 -13.89 -7.03 3.93
CA ALA A 99 -14.63 -6.83 2.69
C ALA A 99 -14.65 -8.09 1.81
N SER A 100 -14.11 -9.20 2.30
CA SER A 100 -14.05 -10.49 1.59
C SER A 100 -13.30 -10.43 0.27
N LEU A 101 -12.29 -9.58 0.18
CA LEU A 101 -11.45 -9.47 -1.01
C LEU A 101 -10.33 -10.52 -0.97
N PRO A 102 -9.80 -10.92 -2.14
CA PRO A 102 -8.79 -11.99 -2.20
C PRO A 102 -7.53 -11.66 -1.41
N PHE A 103 -7.12 -12.57 -0.54
CA PHE A 103 -5.94 -12.43 0.29
C PHE A 103 -5.31 -13.80 0.49
N ASP A 104 -4.00 -13.91 0.25
CA ASP A 104 -3.25 -15.16 0.40
C ASP A 104 -2.65 -15.22 1.80
N GLY A 105 -3.23 -16.05 2.66
CA GLY A 105 -2.74 -16.25 4.03
C GLY A 105 -3.58 -15.56 5.09
N THR A 106 -2.91 -15.07 6.12
CA THR A 106 -3.55 -14.48 7.31
C THR A 106 -2.99 -13.10 7.60
N VAL A 107 -3.85 -12.17 7.98
CA VAL A 107 -3.42 -10.85 8.50
C VAL A 107 -3.08 -11.02 9.97
N VAL A 108 -1.82 -10.87 10.31
CA VAL A 108 -1.34 -10.97 11.70
C VAL A 108 -1.15 -9.60 12.33
#